data_e809b04dd5c6922c720da1fa50f2c256
#
_entry.id   e809b04dd5c6922c720da1fa50f2c256
#
_cell.length_a   1.000
_cell.length_b   1.000
_cell.length_c   1.000
_cell.angle_alpha   90.00
_cell.angle_beta   90.00
_cell.angle_gamma   90.00
#
_symmetry.space_group_name_H-M   'P 1'
#
loop_
_entity.id
_entity.type
_entity.pdbx_description
1 polymer ?
#
loop_
_entity_poly.entity_id
_entity_poly.type
_entity_poly.pdbx_seq_one_letter_code
_entity_poly.pdbx_strand_id
1 'polypeptide(L)'
;MKIQPRKFLFAAVCAAWLGSAFAAPDARIATLAAKEKPALLETLKELVSIESGSRDLEGLEKISDLIAAKFKAMGGEVELIDPSADAYRMEDTPEKLGRVVRATFKGTGKKKIMLIAHMDTVYTVGMLNKQPFRVEGDKAYGLGIADDKQGVAVITHTVAMLQALKFKDYGTLTVLINGDEEISSPGARSTITQLASDQDAVLSFEAGGTDGSIRLATSGIGAAYLAVQGKSSHAGARPEGGVNALYELSHQLLQLKDLSQNDRGLKLNWTVSQAGTNRNVIPAEATAQADARALKVSDFDQLQVTLQERIKNQLLADAKVQLKFEVRRPPLEATDASRKLSSHAKSIYDEIGVPMKVLDVATGGGTDAAFAGVKAKGAVVEGFGLSGFGAHSNDAEYIQIGSIAPRLYLTTRLIMDVSQDKVK
;
A
#
# COMPACT_ATOMS: atom_id res chain seq x y z
N MET A 1 -86.61 23.25 2.39
CA MET A 1 -85.18 23.58 2.44
C MET A 1 -84.43 22.30 2.02
N LYS A 2 -84.00 22.20 0.75
CA LYS A 2 -83.39 21.01 0.16
C LYS A 2 -81.85 21.14 0.28
N ILE A 3 -81.21 20.19 0.98
CA ILE A 3 -79.77 20.12 1.11
C ILE A 3 -79.23 19.28 -0.03
N GLN A 4 -78.33 19.86 -0.87
CA GLN A 4 -77.61 19.14 -1.92
C GLN A 4 -76.32 18.50 -1.36
N PRO A 5 -75.93 17.27 -1.77
CA PRO A 5 -74.71 16.67 -1.37
C PRO A 5 -73.52 17.16 -2.21
N ARG A 6 -72.46 17.65 -1.54
CA ARG A 6 -71.16 17.99 -2.15
C ARG A 6 -70.43 16.70 -2.51
N LYS A 7 -70.08 16.55 -3.79
CA LYS A 7 -69.17 15.49 -4.27
C LYS A 7 -67.75 15.86 -3.93
N PHE A 8 -67.08 15.06 -3.07
CA PHE A 8 -65.65 15.11 -2.86
C PHE A 8 -64.97 14.35 -3.97
N LEU A 9 -64.15 15.04 -4.77
CA LEU A 9 -63.25 14.46 -5.77
C LEU A 9 -61.96 14.04 -5.05
N PHE A 10 -61.71 12.73 -4.89
CA PHE A 10 -60.43 12.20 -4.45
C PHE A 10 -59.47 12.24 -5.61
N ALA A 11 -58.50 13.14 -5.63
CA ALA A 11 -57.36 13.11 -6.55
C ALA A 11 -56.35 12.09 -5.98
N ALA A 12 -56.22 10.95 -6.64
CA ALA A 12 -55.15 9.98 -6.38
C ALA A 12 -53.85 10.55 -6.92
N VAL A 13 -52.98 10.99 -6.03
CA VAL A 13 -51.60 11.35 -6.37
C VAL A 13 -50.82 10.04 -6.46
N CYS A 14 -50.60 9.55 -7.70
CA CYS A 14 -49.62 8.51 -7.96
C CYS A 14 -48.21 9.12 -7.77
N ALA A 15 -47.61 8.92 -6.62
CA ALA A 15 -46.17 9.16 -6.40
C ALA A 15 -45.42 8.11 -7.24
N ALA A 16 -44.90 8.51 -8.39
CA ALA A 16 -43.96 7.71 -9.14
C ALA A 16 -42.64 7.68 -8.34
N TRP A 17 -42.39 6.57 -7.71
CA TRP A 17 -41.04 6.27 -7.17
C TRP A 17 -40.12 6.12 -8.38
N LEU A 18 -39.32 7.13 -8.66
CA LEU A 18 -38.14 7.02 -9.50
C LEU A 18 -37.09 6.23 -8.70
N GLY A 19 -37.25 4.93 -8.65
CA GLY A 19 -36.19 4.04 -8.24
C GLY A 19 -35.03 4.22 -9.21
N SER A 20 -33.87 4.62 -8.72
CA SER A 20 -32.63 4.60 -9.51
C SER A 20 -32.44 3.16 -9.98
N ALA A 21 -32.69 2.90 -11.26
CA ALA A 21 -32.45 1.60 -11.85
C ALA A 21 -30.92 1.40 -11.93
N PHE A 22 -30.35 0.73 -10.91
CA PHE A 22 -29.00 0.23 -11.04
C PHE A 22 -28.95 -0.76 -12.20
N ALA A 23 -27.85 -0.76 -12.95
CA ALA A 23 -27.63 -1.76 -13.99
C ALA A 23 -27.66 -3.16 -13.34
N ALA A 24 -28.28 -4.13 -14.02
CA ALA A 24 -28.31 -5.50 -13.51
C ALA A 24 -26.89 -6.10 -13.52
N PRO A 25 -26.53 -6.90 -12.51
CA PRO A 25 -25.24 -7.58 -12.46
C PRO A 25 -24.98 -8.43 -13.72
N ASP A 26 -23.73 -8.51 -14.19
CA ASP A 26 -23.36 -9.52 -15.18
C ASP A 26 -23.37 -10.91 -14.51
N ALA A 27 -24.42 -11.69 -14.80
CA ALA A 27 -24.65 -12.99 -14.19
C ALA A 27 -23.52 -14.00 -14.46
N ARG A 28 -22.79 -13.87 -15.58
CA ARG A 28 -21.68 -14.76 -15.93
C ARG A 28 -20.49 -14.48 -15.01
N ILE A 29 -20.15 -13.20 -14.81
CA ILE A 29 -19.08 -12.78 -13.92
C ILE A 29 -19.42 -13.14 -12.47
N ALA A 30 -20.66 -12.86 -12.03
CA ALA A 30 -21.11 -13.17 -10.67
C ALA A 30 -21.06 -14.68 -10.36
N THR A 31 -21.54 -15.52 -11.28
CA THR A 31 -21.48 -16.98 -11.15
C THR A 31 -20.04 -17.47 -11.11
N LEU A 32 -19.17 -16.94 -11.95
CA LEU A 32 -17.77 -17.32 -12.00
C LEU A 32 -17.03 -16.89 -10.73
N ALA A 33 -17.25 -15.68 -10.22
CA ALA A 33 -16.66 -15.19 -8.98
C ALA A 33 -17.06 -16.05 -7.76
N ALA A 34 -18.33 -16.45 -7.69
CA ALA A 34 -18.79 -17.36 -6.63
C ALA A 34 -18.14 -18.74 -6.74
N LYS A 35 -17.95 -19.27 -7.95
CA LYS A 35 -17.29 -20.55 -8.21
C LYS A 35 -15.79 -20.50 -7.88
N GLU A 36 -15.14 -19.35 -8.12
CA GLU A 36 -13.71 -19.15 -7.92
C GLU A 36 -13.31 -18.94 -6.44
N LYS A 37 -14.27 -18.58 -5.58
CA LYS A 37 -14.03 -18.29 -4.16
C LYS A 37 -13.28 -19.41 -3.42
N PRO A 38 -13.63 -20.71 -3.51
CA PRO A 38 -12.88 -21.78 -2.83
C PRO A 38 -11.44 -21.92 -3.35
N ALA A 39 -11.24 -21.79 -4.66
CA ALA A 39 -9.91 -21.91 -5.28
C ALA A 39 -9.00 -20.76 -4.85
N LEU A 40 -9.53 -19.53 -4.74
CA LEU A 40 -8.78 -18.41 -4.21
C LEU A 40 -8.35 -18.65 -2.75
N LEU A 41 -9.23 -19.17 -1.91
CA LEU A 41 -8.92 -19.46 -0.52
C LEU A 41 -7.81 -20.52 -0.38
N GLU A 42 -7.78 -21.54 -1.24
CA GLU A 42 -6.68 -22.52 -1.29
C GLU A 42 -5.38 -21.88 -1.78
N THR A 43 -5.42 -21.05 -2.82
CA THR A 43 -4.24 -20.28 -3.26
C THR A 43 -3.70 -19.40 -2.13
N LEU A 44 -4.57 -18.72 -1.40
CA LEU A 44 -4.18 -17.89 -0.28
C LEU A 44 -3.52 -18.71 0.84
N LYS A 45 -4.06 -19.90 1.14
CA LYS A 45 -3.46 -20.86 2.09
C LYS A 45 -2.06 -21.30 1.64
N GLU A 46 -1.86 -21.61 0.35
CA GLU A 46 -0.53 -21.93 -0.19
C GLU A 46 0.46 -20.78 0.04
N LEU A 47 0.08 -19.54 -0.33
CA LEU A 47 0.92 -18.36 -0.18
C LEU A 47 1.28 -18.08 1.28
N VAL A 48 0.29 -18.15 2.19
CA VAL A 48 0.48 -17.91 3.63
C VAL A 48 1.35 -19.01 4.27
N SER A 49 1.37 -20.21 3.71
CA SER A 49 2.20 -21.33 4.20
C SER A 49 3.69 -21.17 3.85
N ILE A 50 4.08 -20.12 3.15
CA ILE A 50 5.49 -19.77 2.87
C ILE A 50 5.83 -18.51 3.65
N GLU A 51 6.82 -18.59 4.55
CA GLU A 51 7.39 -17.39 5.16
C GLU A 51 8.10 -16.56 4.10
N SER A 52 7.91 -15.25 4.13
CA SER A 52 8.44 -14.35 3.10
C SER A 52 8.72 -12.96 3.67
N GLY A 53 9.37 -12.89 4.83
CA GLY A 53 9.83 -11.61 5.37
C GLY A 53 10.75 -10.91 4.37
N SER A 54 10.73 -9.56 4.29
CA SER A 54 11.50 -8.79 3.28
C SER A 54 13.01 -9.08 3.30
N ARG A 55 13.52 -9.67 4.38
CA ARG A 55 14.93 -10.08 4.54
C ARG A 55 15.15 -11.60 4.45
N ASP A 56 14.09 -12.37 4.26
CA ASP A 56 14.12 -13.82 4.07
C ASP A 56 14.23 -14.17 2.57
N LEU A 57 15.44 -14.12 2.04
CA LEU A 57 15.67 -14.36 0.61
C LEU A 57 15.25 -15.76 0.17
N GLU A 58 15.38 -16.78 1.03
CA GLU A 58 14.98 -18.15 0.71
C GLU A 58 13.45 -18.27 0.59
N GLY A 59 12.72 -17.68 1.53
CA GLY A 59 11.27 -17.64 1.49
C GLY A 59 10.75 -16.81 0.32
N LEU A 60 11.36 -15.66 0.05
CA LEU A 60 11.03 -14.83 -1.11
C LEU A 60 11.31 -15.52 -2.45
N GLU A 61 12.36 -16.33 -2.54
CA GLU A 61 12.61 -17.16 -3.72
C GLU A 61 11.50 -18.19 -3.92
N LYS A 62 11.14 -18.94 -2.89
CA LYS A 62 10.08 -19.96 -2.94
C LYS A 62 8.73 -19.37 -3.35
N ILE A 63 8.32 -18.25 -2.74
CA ILE A 63 7.02 -17.65 -3.04
C ILE A 63 7.01 -17.00 -4.44
N SER A 64 8.12 -16.38 -4.87
CA SER A 64 8.23 -15.82 -6.23
C SER A 64 8.17 -16.92 -7.31
N ASP A 65 8.80 -18.05 -7.09
CA ASP A 65 8.76 -19.19 -8.02
C ASP A 65 7.34 -19.77 -8.12
N LEU A 66 6.62 -19.89 -6.98
CA LEU A 66 5.22 -20.34 -6.96
C LEU A 66 4.31 -19.37 -7.75
N ILE A 67 4.44 -18.07 -7.52
CA ILE A 67 3.66 -17.04 -8.20
C ILE A 67 3.96 -17.05 -9.70
N ALA A 68 5.24 -17.10 -10.08
CA ALA A 68 5.68 -17.15 -11.46
C ALA A 68 5.13 -18.38 -12.19
N ALA A 69 5.15 -19.55 -11.53
CA ALA A 69 4.60 -20.78 -12.09
C ALA A 69 3.10 -20.68 -12.36
N LYS A 70 2.33 -20.07 -11.44
CA LYS A 70 0.88 -19.85 -11.60
C LYS A 70 0.60 -18.94 -12.83
N PHE A 71 1.26 -17.82 -12.98
CA PHE A 71 1.06 -16.92 -14.11
C PHE A 71 1.55 -17.54 -15.44
N LYS A 72 2.65 -18.29 -15.41
CA LYS A 72 3.15 -19.03 -16.59
C LYS A 72 2.16 -20.10 -17.04
N ALA A 73 1.55 -20.85 -16.12
CA ALA A 73 0.52 -21.84 -16.43
C ALA A 73 -0.73 -21.21 -17.06
N MET A 74 -1.01 -19.95 -16.75
CA MET A 74 -2.06 -19.15 -17.39
C MET A 74 -1.63 -18.48 -18.70
N GLY A 75 -0.47 -18.82 -19.26
CA GLY A 75 0.02 -18.30 -20.55
C GLY A 75 0.57 -16.87 -20.48
N GLY A 76 0.89 -16.36 -19.32
CA GLY A 76 1.61 -15.11 -19.15
C GLY A 76 3.06 -15.24 -19.60
N GLU A 77 3.60 -14.19 -20.21
CA GLU A 77 5.04 -14.00 -20.41
C GLU A 77 5.64 -13.53 -19.07
N VAL A 78 6.37 -14.43 -18.39
CA VAL A 78 6.80 -14.23 -17.01
C VAL A 78 8.30 -14.01 -16.93
N GLU A 79 8.69 -12.96 -16.20
CA GLU A 79 10.07 -12.65 -15.84
C GLU A 79 10.24 -12.61 -14.31
N LEU A 80 11.35 -13.18 -13.83
CA LEU A 80 11.83 -13.03 -12.46
C LEU A 80 13.00 -12.06 -12.49
N ILE A 81 12.84 -10.90 -11.89
CA ILE A 81 13.81 -9.80 -11.93
C ILE A 81 14.51 -9.72 -10.57
N ASP A 82 15.85 -9.79 -10.57
CA ASP A 82 16.64 -9.43 -9.38
C ASP A 82 16.87 -7.91 -9.38
N PRO A 83 16.26 -7.16 -8.45
CA PRO A 83 16.36 -5.71 -8.44
C PRO A 83 17.57 -5.19 -7.65
N SER A 84 18.42 -6.07 -7.11
CA SER A 84 19.46 -5.71 -6.12
C SER A 84 20.52 -4.75 -6.67
N ALA A 85 20.89 -4.90 -7.97
CA ALA A 85 21.95 -4.10 -8.59
C ALA A 85 21.53 -2.63 -8.78
N ASP A 86 20.27 -2.37 -9.12
CA ASP A 86 19.72 -1.05 -9.44
C ASP A 86 18.90 -0.47 -8.28
N ALA A 87 19.01 -1.05 -7.09
CA ALA A 87 18.22 -0.65 -5.93
C ALA A 87 18.54 0.77 -5.46
N TYR A 88 17.51 1.52 -5.13
CA TYR A 88 17.64 2.80 -4.44
C TYR A 88 18.14 2.57 -3.01
N ARG A 89 19.34 3.06 -2.68
CA ARG A 89 19.98 2.81 -1.39
C ARG A 89 19.54 3.81 -0.34
N MET A 90 18.80 3.32 0.63
CA MET A 90 18.45 4.00 1.87
C MET A 90 19.37 3.50 3.01
N GLU A 91 19.26 4.11 4.18
CA GLU A 91 20.14 3.80 5.35
C GLU A 91 20.12 2.31 5.73
N ASP A 92 18.95 1.69 5.60
CA ASP A 92 18.71 0.30 6.03
C ASP A 92 18.44 -0.67 4.87
N THR A 93 18.67 -0.27 3.63
CA THR A 93 18.46 -1.13 2.45
C THR A 93 19.40 -2.33 2.48
N PRO A 94 18.89 -3.57 2.46
CA PRO A 94 19.73 -4.76 2.39
C PRO A 94 20.56 -4.79 1.11
N GLU A 95 21.70 -5.49 1.14
CA GLU A 95 22.55 -5.68 -0.05
C GLU A 95 21.79 -6.43 -1.15
N LYS A 96 21.07 -7.49 -0.76
CA LYS A 96 20.23 -8.29 -1.66
C LYS A 96 18.75 -8.12 -1.30
N LEU A 97 17.92 -8.11 -2.32
CA LEU A 97 16.48 -7.91 -2.25
C LEU A 97 15.74 -9.11 -2.83
N GLY A 98 14.47 -9.25 -2.42
CA GLY A 98 13.57 -10.21 -3.01
C GLY A 98 13.33 -9.94 -4.50
N ARG A 99 13.11 -11.01 -5.27
CA ARG A 99 12.81 -10.91 -6.71
C ARG A 99 11.48 -10.16 -6.94
N VAL A 100 11.38 -9.55 -8.12
CA VAL A 100 10.12 -9.02 -8.65
C VAL A 100 9.60 -10.00 -9.71
N VAL A 101 8.35 -10.43 -9.57
CA VAL A 101 7.63 -11.23 -10.56
C VAL A 101 6.89 -10.28 -11.48
N ARG A 102 7.25 -10.26 -12.78
CA ARG A 102 6.51 -9.55 -13.82
C ARG A 102 5.85 -10.55 -14.75
N ALA A 103 4.53 -10.52 -14.89
CA ALA A 103 3.81 -11.32 -15.85
C ALA A 103 3.03 -10.42 -16.81
N THR A 104 3.16 -10.65 -18.10
CA THR A 104 2.49 -9.86 -19.14
C THR A 104 1.58 -10.75 -19.97
N PHE A 105 0.31 -10.36 -20.06
CA PHE A 105 -0.69 -11.00 -20.92
C PHE A 105 -1.02 -10.06 -22.07
N LYS A 106 -0.83 -10.55 -23.32
CA LYS A 106 -1.12 -9.80 -24.53
C LYS A 106 -2.56 -10.08 -24.98
N GLY A 107 -3.30 -9.03 -25.21
CA GLY A 107 -4.68 -9.08 -25.72
C GLY A 107 -4.78 -8.57 -27.13
N THR A 108 -6.03 -8.29 -27.57
CA THR A 108 -6.38 -7.81 -28.92
C THR A 108 -6.82 -6.36 -28.95
N GLY A 109 -7.03 -5.76 -27.78
CA GLY A 109 -7.44 -4.37 -27.62
C GLY A 109 -6.28 -3.38 -27.60
N LYS A 110 -6.52 -2.19 -27.02
CA LYS A 110 -5.54 -1.09 -26.99
C LYS A 110 -5.12 -0.68 -25.58
N LYS A 111 -5.99 -0.88 -24.59
CA LYS A 111 -5.77 -0.40 -23.22
C LYS A 111 -4.71 -1.20 -22.51
N LYS A 112 -3.88 -0.51 -21.75
CA LYS A 112 -2.82 -1.08 -20.94
C LYS A 112 -3.21 -0.97 -19.47
N ILE A 113 -3.27 -2.08 -18.78
CA ILE A 113 -3.71 -2.14 -17.38
C ILE A 113 -2.63 -2.85 -16.58
N MET A 114 -2.29 -2.28 -15.43
CA MET A 114 -1.30 -2.83 -14.51
C MET A 114 -1.95 -3.20 -13.19
N LEU A 115 -1.63 -4.38 -12.67
CA LEU A 115 -2.05 -4.88 -11.38
C LEU A 115 -0.81 -5.04 -10.51
N ILE A 116 -0.79 -4.43 -9.33
CA ILE A 116 0.35 -4.48 -8.41
C ILE A 116 -0.05 -5.01 -7.04
N ALA A 117 0.81 -5.84 -6.45
CA ALA A 117 0.74 -6.36 -5.10
C ALA A 117 2.16 -6.69 -4.63
N HIS A 118 2.33 -7.08 -3.37
CA HIS A 118 3.61 -7.55 -2.86
C HIS A 118 3.50 -8.92 -2.18
N MET A 119 4.61 -9.63 -2.12
CA MET A 119 4.68 -10.97 -1.55
C MET A 119 5.51 -11.03 -0.28
N ASP A 120 6.27 -9.98 0.01
CA ASP A 120 7.02 -9.87 1.26
C ASP A 120 6.12 -9.47 2.43
N THR A 121 6.63 -9.66 3.64
CA THR A 121 5.93 -9.36 4.88
C THR A 121 6.90 -8.83 5.94
N VAL A 122 6.38 -8.21 7.00
CA VAL A 122 7.17 -7.77 8.17
C VAL A 122 7.61 -8.92 9.09
N TYR A 123 7.09 -10.13 8.88
CA TYR A 123 7.27 -11.25 9.81
C TYR A 123 8.61 -11.95 9.61
N THR A 124 9.20 -12.40 10.72
CA THR A 124 10.49 -13.09 10.71
C THR A 124 10.32 -14.61 10.60
N VAL A 125 11.37 -15.28 10.12
CA VAL A 125 11.41 -16.75 9.99
C VAL A 125 11.09 -17.44 11.32
N GLY A 126 10.30 -18.51 11.27
CA GLY A 126 9.87 -19.32 12.41
C GLY A 126 8.54 -18.89 13.04
N MET A 127 7.97 -17.75 12.63
CA MET A 127 6.69 -17.29 13.16
C MET A 127 5.50 -18.11 12.64
N LEU A 128 5.60 -18.67 11.44
CA LEU A 128 4.57 -19.52 10.85
C LEU A 128 4.20 -20.71 11.74
N ASN A 129 5.16 -21.30 12.46
CA ASN A 129 4.93 -22.39 13.38
C ASN A 129 3.98 -22.03 14.54
N LYS A 130 3.92 -20.76 14.91
CA LYS A 130 3.06 -20.23 15.99
C LYS A 130 1.71 -19.76 15.45
N GLN A 131 1.66 -19.38 14.18
CA GLN A 131 0.49 -18.78 13.54
C GLN A 131 0.26 -19.36 12.14
N PRO A 132 -0.07 -20.65 12.03
CA PRO A 132 -0.40 -21.27 10.76
C PRO A 132 -1.72 -20.69 10.21
N PHE A 133 -1.92 -20.89 8.91
CA PHE A 133 -3.21 -20.58 8.28
C PHE A 133 -4.36 -21.31 9.01
N ARG A 134 -5.40 -20.57 9.35
CA ARG A 134 -6.63 -21.13 9.96
C ARG A 134 -7.87 -20.36 9.52
N VAL A 135 -9.01 -21.01 9.56
CA VAL A 135 -10.31 -20.41 9.24
C VAL A 135 -11.21 -20.49 10.46
N GLU A 136 -11.83 -19.37 10.83
CA GLU A 136 -12.77 -19.24 11.94
C GLU A 136 -13.99 -18.44 11.48
N GLY A 137 -15.11 -19.11 11.22
CA GLY A 137 -16.31 -18.47 10.66
C GLY A 137 -16.05 -17.84 9.29
N ASP A 138 -16.29 -16.56 9.14
CA ASP A 138 -16.04 -15.81 7.89
C ASP A 138 -14.64 -15.18 7.84
N LYS A 139 -13.71 -15.58 8.70
CA LYS A 139 -12.35 -15.05 8.72
C LYS A 139 -11.33 -16.13 8.43
N ALA A 140 -10.37 -15.81 7.56
CA ALA A 140 -9.15 -16.60 7.40
C ALA A 140 -7.97 -15.79 7.97
N TYR A 141 -7.19 -16.43 8.84
CA TYR A 141 -6.05 -15.86 9.55
C TYR A 141 -4.75 -16.43 9.02
N GLY A 142 -3.69 -15.65 9.10
CA GLY A 142 -2.34 -16.06 8.75
C GLY A 142 -1.39 -14.88 8.65
N LEU A 143 -0.10 -15.14 8.66
CA LEU A 143 0.93 -14.11 8.54
C LEU A 143 1.01 -13.57 7.11
N GLY A 144 0.87 -12.25 6.96
CA GLY A 144 0.85 -11.59 5.65
C GLY A 144 -0.40 -11.90 4.84
N ILE A 145 -1.47 -12.39 5.49
CA ILE A 145 -2.70 -12.76 4.77
C ILE A 145 -3.46 -11.55 4.28
N ALA A 146 -3.47 -10.44 5.02
CA ALA A 146 -4.07 -9.19 4.62
C ALA A 146 -3.06 -8.24 3.95
N ASP A 147 -1.77 -8.40 4.26
CA ASP A 147 -0.68 -7.54 3.82
C ASP A 147 0.50 -8.37 3.25
N ASP A 148 0.58 -8.69 1.94
CA ASP A 148 -0.45 -8.47 0.90
C ASP A 148 -0.68 -9.75 0.08
N LYS A 149 -0.51 -10.95 0.70
CA LYS A 149 -0.68 -12.23 0.00
C LYS A 149 -2.09 -12.41 -0.58
N GLN A 150 -3.10 -11.78 0.05
CA GLN A 150 -4.45 -11.76 -0.48
C GLN A 150 -4.55 -10.99 -1.81
N GLY A 151 -3.79 -9.90 -1.98
CA GLY A 151 -3.73 -9.16 -3.23
C GLY A 151 -3.17 -10.01 -4.36
N VAL A 152 -2.09 -10.77 -4.08
CA VAL A 152 -1.54 -11.75 -5.02
C VAL A 152 -2.58 -12.80 -5.42
N ALA A 153 -3.36 -13.32 -4.45
CA ALA A 153 -4.41 -14.29 -4.72
C ALA A 153 -5.55 -13.70 -5.56
N VAL A 154 -6.02 -12.48 -5.24
CA VAL A 154 -7.08 -11.79 -6.01
C VAL A 154 -6.62 -11.55 -7.45
N ILE A 155 -5.40 -11.07 -7.67
CA ILE A 155 -4.84 -10.88 -9.02
C ILE A 155 -4.82 -12.20 -9.78
N THR A 156 -4.30 -13.27 -9.16
CA THR A 156 -4.21 -14.61 -9.77
C THR A 156 -5.58 -15.09 -10.26
N HIS A 157 -6.60 -15.01 -9.40
CA HIS A 157 -7.95 -15.48 -9.72
C HIS A 157 -8.71 -14.52 -10.63
N THR A 158 -8.40 -13.23 -10.62
CA THR A 158 -8.92 -12.28 -11.62
C THR A 158 -8.43 -12.63 -13.02
N VAL A 159 -7.13 -12.94 -13.18
CA VAL A 159 -6.56 -13.40 -14.46
C VAL A 159 -7.23 -14.71 -14.90
N ALA A 160 -7.40 -15.68 -13.99
CA ALA A 160 -8.09 -16.93 -14.29
C ALA A 160 -9.53 -16.72 -14.76
N MET A 161 -10.26 -15.80 -14.12
CA MET A 161 -11.63 -15.45 -14.53
C MET A 161 -11.68 -14.79 -15.92
N LEU A 162 -10.77 -13.87 -16.24
CA LEU A 162 -10.68 -13.28 -17.57
C LEU A 162 -10.44 -14.35 -18.65
N GLN A 163 -9.60 -15.35 -18.36
CA GLN A 163 -9.37 -16.47 -19.26
C GLN A 163 -10.59 -17.37 -19.42
N ALA A 164 -11.27 -17.71 -18.32
CA ALA A 164 -12.50 -18.50 -18.37
C ALA A 164 -13.60 -17.79 -19.18
N LEU A 165 -13.65 -16.46 -19.11
CA LEU A 165 -14.53 -15.61 -19.94
C LEU A 165 -14.02 -15.44 -21.38
N LYS A 166 -12.83 -15.97 -21.71
CA LYS A 166 -12.14 -15.76 -23.00
C LYS A 166 -11.99 -14.27 -23.36
N PHE A 167 -11.88 -13.42 -22.34
CA PHE A 167 -11.76 -11.97 -22.51
C PHE A 167 -10.31 -11.58 -22.82
N LYS A 168 -10.09 -10.90 -23.93
CA LYS A 168 -8.78 -10.44 -24.42
C LYS A 168 -8.84 -9.03 -25.02
N ASP A 169 -9.86 -8.21 -24.72
CA ASP A 169 -10.05 -6.89 -25.33
C ASP A 169 -9.10 -5.82 -24.76
N TYR A 170 -8.22 -6.15 -23.82
CA TYR A 170 -7.10 -5.30 -23.41
C TYR A 170 -5.96 -5.37 -24.45
N GLY A 171 -5.09 -4.37 -24.50
CA GLY A 171 -3.82 -4.41 -25.25
C GLY A 171 -2.78 -5.22 -24.47
N THR A 172 -2.50 -4.81 -23.23
CA THR A 172 -1.69 -5.55 -22.27
C THR A 172 -2.33 -5.53 -20.88
N LEU A 173 -2.24 -6.67 -20.20
CA LEU A 173 -2.47 -6.76 -18.77
C LEU A 173 -1.14 -7.15 -18.12
N THR A 174 -0.56 -6.23 -17.35
CA THR A 174 0.72 -6.42 -16.67
C THR A 174 0.46 -6.67 -15.20
N VAL A 175 1.00 -7.76 -14.67
CA VAL A 175 1.02 -8.06 -13.23
C VAL A 175 2.43 -7.84 -12.73
N LEU A 176 2.58 -7.12 -11.63
CA LEU A 176 3.86 -6.91 -10.96
C LEU A 176 3.70 -7.23 -9.47
N ILE A 177 4.46 -8.22 -8.99
CA ILE A 177 4.48 -8.63 -7.59
C ILE A 177 5.92 -8.51 -7.10
N ASN A 178 6.18 -7.62 -6.15
CA ASN A 178 7.52 -7.40 -5.60
C ASN A 178 7.71 -8.05 -4.24
N GLY A 179 8.95 -8.13 -3.81
CA GLY A 179 9.38 -8.77 -2.56
C GLY A 179 10.13 -7.82 -1.64
N ASP A 180 9.84 -6.52 -1.68
CA ASP A 180 10.52 -5.49 -0.91
C ASP A 180 9.64 -4.29 -0.53
N GLU A 181 8.32 -4.45 -0.56
CA GLU A 181 7.36 -3.39 -0.22
C GLU A 181 7.54 -2.91 1.21
N GLU A 182 7.61 -3.80 2.15
CA GLU A 182 7.66 -3.55 3.59
C GLU A 182 8.92 -2.79 4.05
N ILE A 183 9.93 -2.77 3.19
CA ILE A 183 11.14 -1.96 3.36
C ILE A 183 11.19 -0.76 2.42
N SER A 184 10.02 -0.32 1.93
CA SER A 184 9.81 0.83 1.05
C SER A 184 10.30 0.63 -0.40
N SER A 185 10.21 -0.57 -0.92
CA SER A 185 10.44 -0.95 -2.33
C SER A 185 11.74 -0.41 -2.92
N PRO A 186 12.90 -0.56 -2.26
CA PRO A 186 14.14 -0.01 -2.79
C PRO A 186 14.48 -0.57 -4.17
N GLY A 187 14.17 -1.82 -4.45
CA GLY A 187 14.41 -2.46 -5.73
C GLY A 187 13.28 -2.28 -6.74
N ALA A 188 12.03 -2.40 -6.29
CA ALA A 188 10.88 -2.40 -7.19
C ALA A 188 10.44 -1.01 -7.65
N ARG A 189 10.70 0.06 -6.87
CA ARG A 189 10.17 1.42 -7.11
C ARG A 189 10.40 1.96 -8.52
N SER A 190 11.59 1.75 -9.07
CA SER A 190 11.93 2.24 -10.42
C SER A 190 11.12 1.50 -11.49
N THR A 191 11.00 0.17 -11.37
CA THR A 191 10.21 -0.68 -12.28
C THR A 191 8.73 -0.32 -12.21
N ILE A 192 8.16 -0.14 -11.00
CA ILE A 192 6.77 0.29 -10.81
C ILE A 192 6.53 1.64 -11.50
N THR A 193 7.38 2.63 -11.22
CA THR A 193 7.25 3.98 -11.80
C THR A 193 7.35 3.98 -13.32
N GLN A 194 8.28 3.21 -13.89
CA GLN A 194 8.48 3.14 -15.34
C GLN A 194 7.30 2.44 -16.04
N LEU A 195 6.87 1.30 -15.53
CA LEU A 195 5.76 0.56 -16.13
C LEU A 195 4.45 1.35 -16.02
N ALA A 196 4.18 1.99 -14.88
CA ALA A 196 2.98 2.77 -14.67
C ALA A 196 2.85 3.99 -15.61
N SER A 197 3.96 4.54 -16.10
CA SER A 197 3.97 5.75 -16.96
C SER A 197 3.21 5.59 -18.28
N ASP A 198 3.00 4.35 -18.73
CA ASP A 198 2.36 4.01 -20.02
C ASP A 198 1.07 3.18 -19.81
N GLN A 199 0.50 3.18 -18.61
CA GLN A 199 -0.74 2.46 -18.32
C GLN A 199 -1.96 3.40 -18.38
N ASP A 200 -3.08 2.89 -18.86
CA ASP A 200 -4.38 3.56 -18.78
C ASP A 200 -4.98 3.46 -17.36
N ALA A 201 -4.69 2.37 -16.64
CA ALA A 201 -5.07 2.19 -15.26
C ALA A 201 -4.04 1.32 -14.50
N VAL A 202 -3.77 1.67 -13.25
CA VAL A 202 -3.03 0.86 -12.28
C VAL A 202 -3.94 0.57 -11.10
N LEU A 203 -4.14 -0.71 -10.80
CA LEU A 203 -4.90 -1.20 -9.67
C LEU A 203 -3.93 -1.81 -8.67
N SER A 204 -3.89 -1.28 -7.45
CA SER A 204 -3.07 -1.78 -6.37
C SER A 204 -3.92 -2.58 -5.38
N PHE A 205 -3.42 -3.75 -4.98
CA PHE A 205 -4.23 -4.78 -4.33
C PHE A 205 -4.01 -4.92 -2.83
N GLU A 206 -3.51 -3.89 -2.19
CA GLU A 206 -3.55 -3.82 -0.72
C GLU A 206 -4.97 -4.03 -0.17
N ALA A 207 -5.08 -4.51 1.05
CA ALA A 207 -6.37 -4.77 1.66
C ALA A 207 -7.28 -3.52 1.70
N GLY A 208 -8.55 -3.71 1.37
CA GLY A 208 -9.57 -2.66 1.38
C GLY A 208 -10.06 -2.26 2.78
N GLY A 209 -9.32 -2.60 3.85
CA GLY A 209 -9.79 -2.43 5.22
C GLY A 209 -11.00 -3.33 5.54
N THR A 210 -11.60 -3.18 6.72
CA THR A 210 -12.76 -4.01 7.12
C THR A 210 -14.04 -3.70 6.37
N ASP A 211 -14.13 -2.55 5.71
CA ASP A 211 -15.31 -2.07 4.97
C ASP A 211 -15.15 -2.15 3.45
N GLY A 212 -14.04 -2.73 2.97
CA GLY A 212 -13.79 -2.90 1.54
C GLY A 212 -13.56 -1.59 0.79
N SER A 213 -13.14 -0.52 1.47
CA SER A 213 -12.88 0.78 0.85
C SER A 213 -11.71 0.74 -0.14
N ILE A 214 -11.78 1.59 -1.17
CA ILE A 214 -10.66 1.90 -2.07
C ILE A 214 -10.13 3.30 -1.78
N ARG A 215 -8.86 3.54 -2.11
CA ARG A 215 -8.14 4.77 -1.75
C ARG A 215 -7.56 5.43 -3.00
N LEU A 216 -7.69 6.75 -3.06
CA LEU A 216 -7.12 7.58 -4.12
C LEU A 216 -5.85 8.30 -3.66
N ALA A 217 -5.55 8.24 -2.36
CA ALA A 217 -4.42 8.90 -1.74
C ALA A 217 -3.78 8.01 -0.67
N THR A 218 -2.46 8.04 -0.59
CA THR A 218 -1.67 7.43 0.48
C THR A 218 -0.64 8.42 1.00
N SER A 219 -0.20 8.27 2.26
CA SER A 219 0.81 9.15 2.82
C SER A 219 2.19 8.85 2.25
N GLY A 220 2.96 9.89 1.99
CA GLY A 220 4.40 9.76 1.83
C GLY A 220 5.07 9.37 3.14
N ILE A 221 6.17 8.64 3.03
CA ILE A 221 7.00 8.19 4.15
C ILE A 221 8.38 8.80 4.02
N GLY A 222 8.85 9.47 5.07
CA GLY A 222 10.20 9.99 5.19
C GLY A 222 10.85 9.51 6.47
N ALA A 223 12.18 9.56 6.51
CA ALA A 223 12.98 9.32 7.70
C ALA A 223 14.01 10.44 7.88
N ALA A 224 14.19 10.90 9.12
CA ALA A 224 15.27 11.80 9.46
C ALA A 224 16.26 11.10 10.41
N TYR A 225 17.53 11.22 10.09
CA TYR A 225 18.65 10.66 10.86
C TYR A 225 19.50 11.82 11.36
N LEU A 226 19.59 11.96 12.67
CA LEU A 226 20.38 12.99 13.33
C LEU A 226 21.55 12.35 14.04
N ALA A 227 22.76 12.79 13.74
CA ALA A 227 24.00 12.35 14.35
C ALA A 227 24.74 13.54 14.96
N VAL A 228 25.21 13.35 16.17
CA VAL A 228 26.04 14.31 16.92
C VAL A 228 27.35 13.67 17.27
N GLN A 229 28.45 14.30 16.87
CA GLN A 229 29.80 13.95 17.25
C GLN A 229 30.36 15.00 18.20
N GLY A 230 30.73 14.57 19.40
CA GLY A 230 31.40 15.36 20.43
C GLY A 230 32.77 14.80 20.74
N LYS A 231 33.15 14.81 22.05
CA LYS A 231 34.43 14.34 22.53
C LYS A 231 34.30 13.69 23.91
N SER A 232 34.83 12.50 24.06
CA SER A 232 34.82 11.80 25.39
C SER A 232 35.77 12.42 26.39
N SER A 233 35.39 12.35 27.66
CA SER A 233 36.21 12.70 28.81
C SER A 233 35.70 12.00 30.06
N HIS A 234 36.49 11.95 31.13
CA HIS A 234 36.05 11.42 32.41
C HIS A 234 35.06 12.38 33.09
N ALA A 235 33.81 11.95 33.28
CA ALA A 235 32.73 12.81 33.73
C ALA A 235 32.92 13.46 35.10
N GLY A 236 33.69 12.84 36.00
CA GLY A 236 33.97 13.37 37.33
C GLY A 236 35.32 14.05 37.49
N ALA A 237 36.36 13.64 36.72
CA ALA A 237 37.71 14.16 36.88
C ALA A 237 38.06 15.30 35.92
N ARG A 238 37.53 15.28 34.71
CA ARG A 238 37.82 16.27 33.67
C ARG A 238 36.62 16.49 32.71
N PRO A 239 35.43 16.83 33.22
CA PRO A 239 34.26 17.03 32.38
C PRO A 239 34.45 18.14 31.30
N GLU A 240 35.22 19.18 31.64
CA GLU A 240 35.54 20.31 30.75
C GLU A 240 36.43 19.92 29.55
N GLY A 241 37.12 18.80 29.62
CA GLY A 241 37.89 18.26 28.48
C GLY A 241 37.07 17.53 27.43
N GLY A 242 35.76 17.33 27.65
CA GLY A 242 34.86 16.66 26.78
C GLY A 242 33.87 17.61 26.08
N VAL A 243 33.20 17.11 25.02
CA VAL A 243 32.06 17.74 24.36
C VAL A 243 30.92 16.75 24.40
N ASN A 244 29.88 17.05 25.20
CA ASN A 244 28.82 16.10 25.51
C ASN A 244 27.78 15.97 24.37
N ALA A 245 27.93 14.93 23.55
CA ALA A 245 27.04 14.68 22.44
C ALA A 245 25.57 14.47 22.88
N LEU A 246 25.33 13.93 24.09
CA LEU A 246 23.96 13.78 24.60
C LEU A 246 23.28 15.12 24.87
N TYR A 247 24.01 16.11 25.41
CA TYR A 247 23.45 17.43 25.65
C TYR A 247 23.13 18.15 24.34
N GLU A 248 24.04 18.07 23.36
CA GLU A 248 23.78 18.63 22.03
C GLU A 248 22.59 17.93 21.36
N LEU A 249 22.52 16.60 21.37
CA LEU A 249 21.38 15.85 20.81
C LEU A 249 20.06 16.28 21.47
N SER A 250 20.05 16.42 22.79
CA SER A 250 18.85 16.83 23.54
C SER A 250 18.39 18.24 23.12
N HIS A 251 19.34 19.19 22.95
CA HIS A 251 19.05 20.53 22.44
C HIS A 251 18.45 20.46 21.03
N GLN A 252 19.07 19.71 20.13
CA GLN A 252 18.58 19.54 18.76
C GLN A 252 17.17 18.97 18.73
N LEU A 253 16.88 17.90 19.51
CA LEU A 253 15.54 17.29 19.55
C LEU A 253 14.48 18.28 20.08
N LEU A 254 14.81 19.08 21.10
CA LEU A 254 13.89 20.08 21.65
C LEU A 254 13.52 21.16 20.64
N GLN A 255 14.48 21.62 19.83
CA GLN A 255 14.19 22.64 18.82
C GLN A 255 13.52 22.09 17.55
N LEU A 256 13.56 20.75 17.33
CA LEU A 256 12.97 20.08 16.19
C LEU A 256 11.61 19.42 16.47
N LYS A 257 11.14 19.41 17.72
CA LYS A 257 9.93 18.67 18.16
C LYS A 257 8.63 19.20 17.56
N ASP A 258 8.52 20.50 17.26
CA ASP A 258 7.28 21.19 16.90
C ASP A 258 7.19 21.44 15.36
N LEU A 259 7.76 20.56 14.55
CA LEU A 259 7.73 20.68 13.09
C LEU A 259 6.53 20.00 12.41
N SER A 260 5.75 19.24 13.15
CA SER A 260 4.50 18.67 12.65
C SER A 260 3.46 19.77 12.36
N GLN A 261 2.76 19.65 11.23
CA GLN A 261 1.66 20.53 10.80
C GLN A 261 0.43 19.66 10.53
N ASN A 262 -0.33 19.36 11.58
CA ASN A 262 -1.45 18.39 11.54
C ASN A 262 -2.56 18.79 10.58
N ASP A 263 -2.81 20.07 10.41
CA ASP A 263 -3.78 20.66 9.46
C ASP A 263 -3.42 20.37 8.00
N ARG A 264 -2.13 20.20 7.71
CA ARG A 264 -1.61 19.81 6.39
C ARG A 264 -1.27 18.33 6.27
N GLY A 265 -1.44 17.55 7.36
CA GLY A 265 -1.08 16.14 7.40
C GLY A 265 0.42 15.86 7.42
N LEU A 266 1.26 16.90 7.65
CA LEU A 266 2.70 16.73 7.87
C LEU A 266 2.94 16.30 9.32
N LYS A 267 3.63 15.18 9.51
CA LYS A 267 4.01 14.65 10.83
C LYS A 267 5.51 14.39 10.85
N LEU A 268 6.14 14.72 11.97
CA LEU A 268 7.53 14.37 12.27
C LEU A 268 7.59 13.91 13.74
N ASN A 269 8.01 12.67 13.96
CA ASN A 269 8.12 12.11 15.30
C ASN A 269 9.49 11.47 15.50
N TRP A 270 10.28 11.98 16.45
CA TRP A 270 11.53 11.37 16.88
C TRP A 270 11.21 10.17 17.76
N THR A 271 11.58 8.97 17.33
CA THR A 271 11.13 7.72 17.95
C THR A 271 12.26 6.82 18.44
N VAL A 272 13.49 7.04 17.97
CA VAL A 272 14.66 6.29 18.38
C VAL A 272 15.76 7.29 18.79
N SER A 273 16.47 7.01 19.89
CA SER A 273 17.68 7.75 20.26
C SER A 273 18.68 6.87 21.01
N GLN A 274 19.97 7.13 20.82
CA GLN A 274 21.07 6.42 21.48
C GLN A 274 22.16 7.42 21.84
N ALA A 275 22.74 7.31 23.05
CA ALA A 275 23.85 8.14 23.49
C ALA A 275 24.62 7.49 24.66
N GLY A 276 25.93 7.46 24.54
CA GLY A 276 26.83 6.98 25.60
C GLY A 276 26.71 5.49 25.90
N THR A 277 27.70 4.96 26.68
CA THR A 277 27.75 3.56 27.10
C THR A 277 27.99 3.42 28.60
N ASN A 278 28.75 4.33 29.16
CA ASN A 278 29.16 4.30 30.56
C ASN A 278 28.81 5.60 31.30
N ARG A 279 28.25 5.49 32.51
CA ARG A 279 27.77 6.61 33.30
C ARG A 279 28.85 7.65 33.63
N ASN A 280 30.12 7.22 33.79
CA ASN A 280 31.25 8.06 34.19
C ASN A 280 32.06 8.59 32.98
N VAL A 281 31.54 8.50 31.76
CA VAL A 281 32.17 8.98 30.51
C VAL A 281 31.28 10.01 29.86
N ILE A 282 31.82 11.18 29.50
CA ILE A 282 31.14 12.12 28.61
C ILE A 282 30.96 11.47 27.23
N PRO A 283 29.74 11.31 26.72
CA PRO A 283 29.51 10.62 25.43
C PRO A 283 30.05 11.43 24.25
N ALA A 284 30.86 10.78 23.42
CA ALA A 284 31.41 11.35 22.21
C ALA A 284 30.43 11.26 21.01
N GLU A 285 29.44 10.39 21.09
CA GLU A 285 28.50 10.15 20.02
C GLU A 285 27.07 10.08 20.56
N ALA A 286 26.12 10.62 19.78
CA ALA A 286 24.70 10.48 20.02
C ALA A 286 23.95 10.51 18.69
N THR A 287 22.88 9.73 18.59
CA THR A 287 22.05 9.62 17.38
C THR A 287 20.57 9.65 17.71
N ALA A 288 19.74 10.11 16.78
CA ALA A 288 18.30 9.97 16.84
C ALA A 288 17.71 9.72 15.43
N GLN A 289 16.55 9.07 15.39
CA GLN A 289 15.82 8.81 14.16
C GLN A 289 14.36 9.24 14.33
N ALA A 290 13.79 9.78 13.24
CA ALA A 290 12.39 10.19 13.19
C ALA A 290 11.66 9.56 12.01
N ASP A 291 10.38 9.22 12.24
CA ASP A 291 9.40 8.95 11.19
C ASP A 291 8.78 10.28 10.73
N ALA A 292 8.66 10.45 9.42
CA ALA A 292 7.99 11.58 8.81
C ALA A 292 6.88 11.11 7.85
N ARG A 293 5.73 11.78 7.90
CA ARG A 293 4.59 11.53 7.01
C ARG A 293 4.15 12.83 6.35
N ALA A 294 3.83 12.79 5.06
CA ALA A 294 3.34 13.95 4.33
C ALA A 294 2.26 13.55 3.31
N LEU A 295 1.39 14.51 2.95
CA LEU A 295 0.38 14.33 1.91
C LEU A 295 0.84 14.85 0.54
N LYS A 296 1.92 15.65 0.52
CA LYS A 296 2.51 16.22 -0.70
C LYS A 296 4.03 16.10 -0.67
N VAL A 297 4.64 15.90 -1.83
CA VAL A 297 6.11 15.86 -1.97
C VAL A 297 6.73 17.18 -1.50
N SER A 298 6.12 18.32 -1.84
CA SER A 298 6.60 19.65 -1.44
C SER A 298 6.69 19.86 0.07
N ASP A 299 5.91 19.12 0.86
CA ASP A 299 5.98 19.21 2.32
C ASP A 299 7.25 18.55 2.87
N PHE A 300 7.72 17.46 2.23
CA PHE A 300 9.01 16.87 2.55
C PHE A 300 10.19 17.78 2.16
N ASP A 301 10.12 18.42 1.00
CA ASP A 301 11.16 19.37 0.57
C ASP A 301 11.29 20.51 1.57
N GLN A 302 10.16 21.08 1.99
CA GLN A 302 10.12 22.16 2.98
C GLN A 302 10.60 21.70 4.37
N LEU A 303 10.20 20.51 4.78
CA LEU A 303 10.62 19.90 6.06
C LEU A 303 12.15 19.70 6.06
N GLN A 304 12.71 19.16 5.00
CA GLN A 304 14.16 18.97 4.86
C GLN A 304 14.92 20.29 4.98
N VAL A 305 14.48 21.32 4.28
CA VAL A 305 15.11 22.66 4.36
C VAL A 305 15.03 23.18 5.80
N THR A 306 13.86 23.08 6.44
CA THR A 306 13.66 23.55 7.82
C THR A 306 14.55 22.81 8.81
N LEU A 307 14.66 21.48 8.67
CA LEU A 307 15.52 20.65 9.51
C LEU A 307 16.99 21.07 9.38
N GLN A 308 17.48 21.25 8.12
CA GLN A 308 18.86 21.64 7.83
C GLN A 308 19.21 23.03 8.38
N GLU A 309 18.26 23.97 8.38
CA GLU A 309 18.47 25.29 8.93
C GLU A 309 18.49 25.28 10.47
N ARG A 310 17.56 24.55 11.10
CA ARG A 310 17.45 24.54 12.56
C ARG A 310 18.63 23.84 13.24
N ILE A 311 19.23 22.80 12.67
CA ILE A 311 20.39 22.13 13.26
C ILE A 311 21.64 23.00 13.32
N LYS A 312 21.69 24.12 12.61
CA LYS A 312 22.80 25.09 12.69
C LYS A 312 22.86 25.81 14.05
N ASN A 313 21.73 25.89 14.76
CA ASN A 313 21.66 26.43 16.11
C ASN A 313 22.13 25.37 17.12
N GLN A 314 23.42 25.37 17.44
CA GLN A 314 24.08 24.43 18.34
C GLN A 314 24.16 24.96 19.78
N LEU A 315 23.98 24.07 20.75
CA LEU A 315 24.25 24.34 22.16
C LEU A 315 25.77 24.35 22.44
N LEU A 316 26.49 23.42 21.81
CA LEU A 316 27.92 23.22 22.01
C LEU A 316 28.65 23.50 20.71
N ALA A 317 29.41 24.61 20.67
CA ALA A 317 30.10 25.08 19.45
C ALA A 317 31.09 24.06 18.85
N ASP A 318 31.70 23.21 19.72
CA ASP A 318 32.67 22.20 19.33
C ASP A 318 32.03 20.85 18.92
N ALA A 319 30.71 20.73 19.00
CA ALA A 319 30.00 19.55 18.50
C ALA A 319 29.85 19.60 16.97
N LYS A 320 29.85 18.43 16.33
CA LYS A 320 29.49 18.34 14.90
C LYS A 320 28.09 17.70 14.80
N VAL A 321 27.16 18.44 14.24
CA VAL A 321 25.77 17.99 14.03
C VAL A 321 25.56 17.71 12.56
N GLN A 322 25.05 16.53 12.23
CA GLN A 322 24.71 16.10 10.88
C GLN A 322 23.29 15.60 10.85
N LEU A 323 22.56 15.97 9.79
CA LEU A 323 21.21 15.50 9.55
C LEU A 323 21.10 14.98 8.11
N LYS A 324 20.58 13.76 7.96
CA LYS A 324 20.18 13.18 6.69
C LYS A 324 18.66 13.04 6.70
N PHE A 325 18.01 13.46 5.62
CA PHE A 325 16.59 13.24 5.39
C PHE A 325 16.40 12.36 4.17
N GLU A 326 15.59 11.33 4.28
CA GLU A 326 15.28 10.41 3.19
C GLU A 326 13.78 10.41 2.90
N VAL A 327 13.40 10.65 1.66
CA VAL A 327 12.05 10.33 1.19
C VAL A 327 12.04 8.86 0.83
N ARG A 328 11.46 8.05 1.70
CA ARG A 328 11.40 6.59 1.55
C ARG A 328 10.31 6.19 0.56
N ARG A 329 9.18 6.89 0.58
CA ARG A 329 8.04 6.68 -0.31
C ARG A 329 7.37 8.02 -0.60
N PRO A 330 7.06 8.36 -1.87
CA PRO A 330 6.27 9.56 -2.16
C PRO A 330 4.83 9.38 -1.66
N PRO A 331 4.04 10.43 -1.50
CA PRO A 331 2.59 10.32 -1.36
C PRO A 331 1.95 9.93 -2.69
N LEU A 332 0.83 9.20 -2.64
CA LEU A 332 -0.11 9.11 -3.74
C LEU A 332 -1.12 10.26 -3.59
N GLU A 333 -1.31 11.04 -4.64
CA GLU A 333 -2.29 12.12 -4.67
C GLU A 333 -3.49 11.73 -5.56
N ALA A 334 -4.70 12.04 -5.11
CA ALA A 334 -5.91 11.79 -5.88
C ALA A 334 -5.95 12.64 -7.15
N THR A 335 -6.18 12.00 -8.30
CA THR A 335 -6.32 12.64 -9.61
C THR A 335 -7.74 12.56 -10.13
N ASP A 336 -8.09 13.36 -11.13
CA ASP A 336 -9.40 13.27 -11.78
C ASP A 336 -9.60 11.91 -12.45
N ALA A 337 -8.54 11.32 -13.01
CA ALA A 337 -8.57 9.97 -13.58
C ALA A 337 -8.87 8.92 -12.50
N SER A 338 -8.21 9.01 -11.34
CA SER A 338 -8.48 8.08 -10.23
C SER A 338 -9.89 8.25 -9.65
N ARG A 339 -10.42 9.49 -9.58
CA ARG A 339 -11.80 9.75 -9.16
C ARG A 339 -12.84 9.15 -10.13
N LYS A 340 -12.61 9.28 -11.43
CA LYS A 340 -13.49 8.66 -12.45
C LYS A 340 -13.48 7.15 -12.36
N LEU A 341 -12.30 6.53 -12.28
CA LEU A 341 -12.16 5.09 -12.17
C LEU A 341 -12.82 4.55 -10.90
N SER A 342 -12.62 5.21 -9.76
CA SER A 342 -13.22 4.81 -8.48
C SER A 342 -14.73 4.99 -8.44
N SER A 343 -15.26 6.05 -9.07
CA SER A 343 -16.70 6.24 -9.20
C SER A 343 -17.33 5.11 -10.04
N HIS A 344 -16.66 4.71 -11.13
CA HIS A 344 -17.08 3.57 -11.92
C HIS A 344 -16.99 2.25 -11.15
N ALA A 345 -15.90 2.02 -10.40
CA ALA A 345 -15.77 0.86 -9.53
C ALA A 345 -16.90 0.80 -8.48
N LYS A 346 -17.28 1.94 -7.91
CA LYS A 346 -18.42 2.03 -6.99
C LYS A 346 -19.72 1.64 -7.69
N SER A 347 -19.96 2.10 -8.92
CA SER A 347 -21.18 1.74 -9.65
C SER A 347 -21.27 0.23 -9.92
N ILE A 348 -20.12 -0.45 -10.16
CA ILE A 348 -20.07 -1.91 -10.30
C ILE A 348 -20.46 -2.61 -9.00
N TYR A 349 -20.05 -2.09 -7.83
CA TYR A 349 -20.46 -2.65 -6.53
C TYR A 349 -21.95 -2.38 -6.24
N ASP A 350 -22.46 -1.22 -6.65
CA ASP A 350 -23.89 -0.90 -6.52
C ASP A 350 -24.76 -1.88 -7.32
N GLU A 351 -24.27 -2.40 -8.48
CA GLU A 351 -24.95 -3.45 -9.27
C GLU A 351 -25.20 -4.74 -8.46
N ILE A 352 -24.29 -5.11 -7.58
CA ILE A 352 -24.37 -6.32 -6.75
C ILE A 352 -24.82 -6.05 -5.31
N GLY A 353 -25.23 -4.83 -5.00
CA GLY A 353 -25.72 -4.42 -3.69
C GLY A 353 -24.65 -4.40 -2.59
N VAL A 354 -23.38 -4.26 -2.94
CA VAL A 354 -22.26 -4.19 -2.00
C VAL A 354 -21.85 -2.74 -1.79
N PRO A 355 -21.87 -2.23 -0.55
CA PRO A 355 -21.44 -0.86 -0.28
C PRO A 355 -19.92 -0.71 -0.51
N MET A 356 -19.51 0.41 -1.08
CA MET A 356 -18.11 0.79 -1.24
C MET A 356 -17.90 2.23 -0.81
N LYS A 357 -16.87 2.45 0.00
CA LYS A 357 -16.35 3.79 0.29
C LYS A 357 -15.15 4.08 -0.59
N VAL A 358 -15.05 5.32 -1.03
CA VAL A 358 -13.90 5.87 -1.74
C VAL A 358 -13.25 6.90 -0.84
N LEU A 359 -11.99 6.70 -0.50
CA LEU A 359 -11.23 7.59 0.38
C LEU A 359 -10.25 8.38 -0.48
N ASP A 360 -10.44 9.68 -0.59
CA ASP A 360 -9.58 10.58 -1.36
C ASP A 360 -8.58 11.37 -0.50
N VAL A 361 -8.54 11.05 0.79
CA VAL A 361 -7.57 11.59 1.76
C VAL A 361 -6.80 10.44 2.38
N ALA A 362 -5.47 10.58 2.43
CA ALA A 362 -4.60 9.56 3.02
C ALA A 362 -4.83 9.40 4.53
N THR A 363 -4.74 8.16 5.01
CA THR A 363 -4.99 7.79 6.42
C THR A 363 -3.71 7.51 7.22
N GLY A 364 -2.52 7.71 6.62
CA GLY A 364 -1.23 7.55 7.29
C GLY A 364 -0.36 6.41 6.72
N GLY A 365 -0.95 5.39 6.10
CA GLY A 365 -0.23 4.33 5.39
C GLY A 365 0.34 4.82 4.05
N GLY A 366 1.45 4.22 3.62
CA GLY A 366 2.03 4.42 2.29
C GLY A 366 2.16 3.07 1.60
N THR A 367 1.93 3.00 0.29
CA THR A 367 1.91 1.77 -0.50
C THR A 367 2.64 1.96 -1.83
N ASP A 368 2.83 0.90 -2.59
CA ASP A 368 3.48 0.94 -3.90
C ASP A 368 2.67 1.69 -4.98
N ALA A 369 1.36 1.88 -4.77
CA ALA A 369 0.56 2.77 -5.61
C ALA A 369 1.16 4.18 -5.70
N ALA A 370 1.87 4.64 -4.67
CA ALA A 370 2.56 5.93 -4.66
C ALA A 370 3.67 6.01 -5.71
N PHE A 371 4.47 4.95 -5.88
CA PHE A 371 5.49 4.92 -6.95
C PHE A 371 4.86 4.87 -8.33
N ALA A 372 3.75 4.13 -8.49
CA ALA A 372 2.99 4.15 -9.74
C ALA A 372 2.49 5.58 -10.05
N GLY A 373 1.99 6.31 -9.06
CA GLY A 373 1.47 7.67 -9.19
C GLY A 373 2.50 8.71 -9.65
N VAL A 374 3.81 8.47 -9.44
CA VAL A 374 4.88 9.46 -9.77
C VAL A 374 4.88 9.85 -11.26
N LYS A 375 4.65 8.89 -12.17
CA LYS A 375 4.69 9.12 -13.62
C LYS A 375 3.42 8.66 -14.35
N ALA A 376 2.45 8.09 -13.66
CA ALA A 376 1.24 7.61 -14.30
C ALA A 376 0.48 8.75 -15.01
N LYS A 377 0.04 8.49 -16.22
CA LYS A 377 -0.88 9.36 -16.98
C LYS A 377 -2.32 8.90 -16.81
N GLY A 378 -2.52 7.61 -16.55
CA GLY A 378 -3.81 7.00 -16.27
C GLY A 378 -4.17 7.04 -14.79
N ALA A 379 -5.27 6.38 -14.45
CA ALA A 379 -5.74 6.28 -13.08
C ALA A 379 -4.85 5.36 -12.25
N VAL A 380 -4.51 5.76 -11.03
CA VAL A 380 -3.91 4.87 -10.01
C VAL A 380 -4.86 4.82 -8.82
N VAL A 381 -5.29 3.63 -8.44
CA VAL A 381 -6.23 3.43 -7.33
C VAL A 381 -5.75 2.28 -6.46
N GLU A 382 -5.80 2.50 -5.14
CA GLU A 382 -5.34 1.59 -4.11
C GLU A 382 -6.51 0.88 -3.42
N GLY A 383 -6.28 -0.32 -2.86
CA GLY A 383 -7.23 -1.03 -2.01
C GLY A 383 -8.15 -2.00 -2.76
N PHE A 384 -7.70 -2.54 -3.91
CA PHE A 384 -8.43 -3.55 -4.66
C PHE A 384 -8.31 -4.98 -4.08
N GLY A 385 -7.61 -5.14 -2.97
CA GLY A 385 -7.55 -6.40 -2.25
C GLY A 385 -8.80 -6.71 -1.44
N LEU A 386 -8.81 -7.85 -0.75
CA LEU A 386 -9.92 -8.30 0.07
C LEU A 386 -10.15 -7.38 1.28
N SER A 387 -11.34 -7.46 1.87
CA SER A 387 -11.56 -6.85 3.17
C SER A 387 -10.76 -7.60 4.22
N GLY A 388 -9.94 -6.87 4.98
CA GLY A 388 -9.03 -7.45 5.96
C GLY A 388 -8.63 -6.45 7.04
N PHE A 389 -7.93 -6.96 8.06
CA PHE A 389 -7.44 -6.16 9.18
C PHE A 389 -6.28 -6.86 9.88
N GLY A 390 -5.53 -6.09 10.67
CA GLY A 390 -4.50 -6.62 11.55
C GLY A 390 -3.13 -6.76 10.88
N ALA A 391 -2.90 -6.12 9.73
CA ALA A 391 -1.57 -5.97 9.14
C ALA A 391 -0.55 -5.57 10.21
N HIS A 392 0.66 -6.17 10.16
CA HIS A 392 1.72 -5.99 11.15
C HIS A 392 1.38 -6.48 12.58
N SER A 393 0.29 -7.26 12.72
CA SER A 393 -0.11 -7.86 13.99
C SER A 393 0.19 -9.36 14.02
N ASN A 394 0.91 -9.78 15.05
CA ASN A 394 1.39 -11.16 15.15
C ASN A 394 0.29 -12.22 15.30
N ASP A 395 -0.92 -11.85 15.72
CA ASP A 395 -1.97 -12.81 16.11
C ASP A 395 -3.37 -12.48 15.59
N ALA A 396 -3.53 -11.29 15.01
CA ALA A 396 -4.86 -10.77 14.68
C ALA A 396 -5.06 -10.51 13.17
N GLU A 397 -4.08 -10.80 12.32
CA GLU A 397 -4.17 -10.53 10.89
C GLU A 397 -5.12 -11.52 10.19
N TYR A 398 -6.14 -10.97 9.52
CA TYR A 398 -7.16 -11.79 8.86
C TYR A 398 -7.76 -11.10 7.63
N ILE A 399 -8.35 -11.92 6.75
CA ILE A 399 -9.26 -11.46 5.70
C ILE A 399 -10.69 -11.96 5.96
N GLN A 400 -11.68 -11.25 5.42
CA GLN A 400 -13.08 -11.65 5.40
C GLN A 400 -13.36 -12.52 4.16
N ILE A 401 -13.66 -13.79 4.36
CA ILE A 401 -13.92 -14.77 3.26
C ILE A 401 -15.13 -14.33 2.42
N GLY A 402 -16.11 -13.66 3.04
CA GLY A 402 -17.29 -13.13 2.35
C GLY A 402 -16.93 -12.05 1.31
N SER A 403 -15.78 -11.36 1.44
CA SER A 403 -15.36 -10.33 0.49
C SER A 403 -14.78 -10.88 -0.82
N ILE A 404 -14.46 -12.18 -0.92
CA ILE A 404 -13.77 -12.78 -2.07
C ILE A 404 -14.59 -12.63 -3.35
N ALA A 405 -15.82 -13.16 -3.39
CA ALA A 405 -16.63 -13.14 -4.60
C ALA A 405 -16.99 -11.72 -5.07
N PRO A 406 -17.41 -10.79 -4.18
CA PRO A 406 -17.60 -9.39 -4.56
C PRO A 406 -16.34 -8.74 -5.16
N ARG A 407 -15.16 -9.00 -4.58
CA ARG A 407 -13.92 -8.39 -5.05
C ARG A 407 -13.49 -8.94 -6.39
N LEU A 408 -13.60 -10.24 -6.60
CA LEU A 408 -13.36 -10.87 -7.92
C LEU A 408 -14.33 -10.34 -8.99
N TYR A 409 -15.60 -10.16 -8.64
CA TYR A 409 -16.58 -9.55 -9.54
C TYR A 409 -16.14 -8.14 -9.93
N LEU A 410 -15.83 -7.29 -8.95
CA LEU A 410 -15.41 -5.92 -9.16
C LEU A 410 -14.19 -5.84 -10.08
N THR A 411 -13.09 -6.54 -9.72
CA THR A 411 -11.82 -6.42 -10.43
C THR A 411 -11.92 -6.93 -11.86
N THR A 412 -12.59 -8.08 -12.07
CA THR A 412 -12.82 -8.63 -13.40
C THR A 412 -13.66 -7.70 -14.27
N ARG A 413 -14.79 -7.20 -13.74
CA ARG A 413 -15.68 -6.29 -14.45
C ARG A 413 -14.99 -4.96 -14.76
N LEU A 414 -14.25 -4.39 -13.81
CA LEU A 414 -13.55 -3.12 -14.00
C LEU A 414 -12.47 -3.23 -15.09
N ILE A 415 -11.68 -4.29 -15.10
CA ILE A 415 -10.68 -4.55 -16.17
C ILE A 415 -11.37 -4.64 -17.52
N MET A 416 -12.51 -5.34 -17.61
CA MET A 416 -13.27 -5.44 -18.85
C MET A 416 -13.80 -4.07 -19.29
N ASP A 417 -14.33 -3.28 -18.39
CA ASP A 417 -14.91 -1.98 -18.70
C ASP A 417 -13.83 -0.93 -19.06
N VAL A 418 -12.67 -0.93 -18.39
CA VAL A 418 -11.49 -0.12 -18.79
C VAL A 418 -11.05 -0.50 -20.20
N SER A 419 -10.92 -1.80 -20.48
CA SER A 419 -10.50 -2.32 -21.80
C SER A 419 -11.41 -1.89 -22.92
N GLN A 420 -12.71 -1.74 -22.66
CA GLN A 420 -13.76 -1.39 -23.61
C GLN A 420 -14.15 0.10 -23.61
N ASP A 421 -13.35 0.96 -22.94
CA ASP A 421 -13.58 2.43 -22.86
C ASP A 421 -14.94 2.80 -22.23
N LYS A 422 -15.43 2.00 -21.27
CA LYS A 422 -16.71 2.23 -20.61
C LYS A 422 -16.62 3.10 -19.35
N VAL A 423 -15.42 3.41 -18.88
CA VAL A 423 -15.17 4.30 -17.74
C VAL A 423 -15.35 5.75 -18.20
N LYS A 424 -16.46 6.40 -17.77
CA LYS A 424 -16.84 7.75 -18.20
C LYS A 424 -16.56 8.80 -17.13
#